data_0d5b57b4cba5827a96d8d533ad0c8d27
#
_entry.id   0d5b57b4cba5827a96d8d533ad0c8d27
#
_cell.length_a   1.000
_cell.length_b   1.000
_cell.length_c   1.000
_cell.angle_alpha   90.00
_cell.angle_beta   90.00
_cell.angle_gamma   90.00
#
_symmetry.space_group_name_H-M   'P 1'
#
loop_
_entity.id
_entity.type
_entity.pdbx_description
1 polymer ?
#
loop_
_entity_poly.entity_id
_entity_poly.type
_entity_poly.pdbx_seq_one_letter_code
_entity_poly.pdbx_strand_id
1 'polypeptide(L)'
;MKKTPTLLDLYEAIKPKYTIFCDMDGVLVDFDKGYEDLTSKSTSHADSQDRDGFWNLFNNSLKEKGISEYQYWADLDWQPGGQELWNYIKPYNPYILTAPTYNPESREGKRDWVQRLDGMKNIYFRPAKFKSDLSGKNKILIDDREDTINRWNAAGGIGILHTSAPNTIEQLKQLGL
;
A
#
# COMPACT_ATOMS: atom_id res chain seq x y z
N MET A 1 37.39 24.29 19.03
CA MET A 1 36.03 24.77 19.35
C MET A 1 35.03 24.03 18.51
N LYS A 2 34.04 23.33 19.11
CA LYS A 2 32.94 22.73 18.32
C LYS A 2 32.02 23.87 17.84
N LYS A 3 31.77 23.93 16.57
CA LYS A 3 30.89 24.92 15.93
C LYS A 3 29.46 24.66 16.42
N THR A 4 28.78 25.70 16.92
CA THR A 4 27.36 25.59 17.31
C THR A 4 26.55 25.27 16.05
N PRO A 5 25.68 24.25 16.06
CA PRO A 5 24.88 23.91 14.89
C PRO A 5 23.93 25.06 14.53
N THR A 6 23.81 25.32 13.25
CA THR A 6 22.85 26.29 12.71
C THR A 6 21.43 25.71 12.75
N LEU A 7 20.40 26.57 12.57
CA LEU A 7 19.00 26.11 12.43
C LEU A 7 18.84 25.14 11.26
N LEU A 8 19.62 25.35 10.17
CA LEU A 8 19.61 24.43 9.02
C LEU A 8 20.20 23.07 9.39
N ASP A 9 21.34 23.06 10.15
CA ASP A 9 21.94 21.79 10.60
C ASP A 9 20.99 21.01 11.51
N LEU A 10 20.24 21.72 12.39
CA LEU A 10 19.22 21.11 13.25
C LEU A 10 18.04 20.59 12.44
N TYR A 11 17.56 21.36 11.43
CA TYR A 11 16.46 20.94 10.55
C TYR A 11 16.84 19.69 9.75
N GLU A 12 18.02 19.65 9.14
CA GLU A 12 18.49 18.45 8.41
C GLU A 12 18.70 17.23 9.32
N ALA A 13 19.08 17.44 10.59
CA ALA A 13 19.25 16.37 11.56
C ALA A 13 17.93 15.74 12.03
N ILE A 14 16.81 16.50 12.00
CA ILE A 14 15.47 16.01 12.40
C ILE A 14 14.62 15.58 11.21
N LYS A 15 15.05 15.90 9.98
CA LYS A 15 14.34 15.53 8.77
C LYS A 15 14.36 14.01 8.59
N PRO A 16 13.22 13.37 8.35
CA PRO A 16 13.20 11.93 8.11
C PRO A 16 14.13 11.57 6.95
N LYS A 17 15.02 10.61 7.19
CA LYS A 17 15.97 10.12 6.16
C LYS A 17 15.25 9.54 4.96
N TYR A 18 14.07 8.95 5.18
CA TYR A 18 13.27 8.28 4.16
C TYR A 18 11.84 8.79 4.14
N THR A 19 11.24 8.73 2.95
CA THR A 19 9.79 8.87 2.77
C THR A 19 9.23 7.49 2.46
N ILE A 20 8.31 7.00 3.31
CA ILE A 20 7.71 5.68 3.15
C ILE A 20 6.37 5.81 2.42
N PHE A 21 6.20 4.99 1.39
CA PHE A 21 4.95 4.69 0.73
C PHE A 21 4.57 3.24 1.03
N CYS A 22 3.33 3.01 1.42
CA CYS A 22 2.81 1.68 1.73
C CYS A 22 1.58 1.42 0.86
N ASP A 23 1.56 0.27 0.19
CA ASP A 23 0.35 -0.18 -0.52
C ASP A 23 -0.73 -0.59 0.49
N MET A 24 -1.95 -0.72 0.01
CA MET A 24 -3.08 -1.24 0.80
C MET A 24 -3.28 -2.74 0.56
N ASP A 25 -3.67 -3.08 -0.67
CA ASP A 25 -4.12 -4.42 -1.02
C ASP A 25 -2.96 -5.42 -0.93
N GLY A 26 -3.15 -6.53 -0.22
CA GLY A 26 -2.10 -7.52 0.01
C GLY A 26 -1.01 -7.10 1.01
N VAL A 27 -1.02 -5.86 1.53
CA VAL A 27 -0.07 -5.34 2.53
C VAL A 27 -0.75 -5.00 3.85
N LEU A 28 -1.74 -4.14 3.83
CA LEU A 28 -2.53 -3.74 5.00
C LEU A 28 -3.93 -4.33 4.99
N VAL A 29 -4.48 -4.56 3.81
CA VAL A 29 -5.85 -4.98 3.54
C VAL A 29 -5.84 -6.38 2.93
N ASP A 30 -6.65 -7.28 3.48
CA ASP A 30 -6.82 -8.66 2.99
C ASP A 30 -7.76 -8.70 1.78
N PHE A 31 -7.22 -8.24 0.65
CA PHE A 31 -7.95 -8.24 -0.62
C PHE A 31 -8.26 -9.66 -1.09
N ASP A 32 -7.34 -10.60 -0.91
CA ASP A 32 -7.50 -11.98 -1.37
C ASP A 32 -8.69 -12.64 -0.68
N LYS A 33 -8.75 -12.55 0.65
CA LYS A 33 -9.89 -13.04 1.42
C LYS A 33 -11.19 -12.34 1.03
N GLY A 34 -11.17 -11.00 0.93
CA GLY A 34 -12.34 -10.21 0.52
C GLY A 34 -12.86 -10.61 -0.86
N TYR A 35 -11.96 -10.86 -1.82
CA TYR A 35 -12.33 -11.34 -3.15
C TYR A 35 -12.92 -12.75 -3.10
N GLU A 36 -12.33 -13.66 -2.32
CA GLU A 36 -12.84 -15.02 -2.15
C GLU A 36 -14.22 -15.04 -1.47
N ASP A 37 -14.41 -14.25 -0.42
CA ASP A 37 -15.71 -14.10 0.27
C ASP A 37 -16.79 -13.52 -0.66
N LEU A 38 -16.40 -12.62 -1.56
CA LEU A 38 -17.31 -12.03 -2.55
C LEU A 38 -17.67 -13.00 -3.66
N THR A 39 -16.68 -13.67 -4.27
CA THR A 39 -16.82 -14.38 -5.54
C THR A 39 -16.84 -15.89 -5.39
N SER A 40 -16.51 -16.44 -4.22
CA SER A 40 -16.25 -17.86 -3.95
C SER A 40 -15.12 -18.44 -4.84
N LYS A 41 -14.20 -17.57 -5.30
CA LYS A 41 -13.04 -17.95 -6.10
C LYS A 41 -11.79 -17.31 -5.52
N SER A 42 -10.70 -18.07 -5.46
CA SER A 42 -9.39 -17.53 -5.05
C SER A 42 -8.82 -16.58 -6.12
N THR A 43 -8.13 -15.53 -5.69
CA THR A 43 -7.38 -14.62 -6.58
C THR A 43 -6.29 -15.34 -7.38
N SER A 44 -5.73 -16.44 -6.84
CA SER A 44 -4.72 -17.28 -7.53
C SER A 44 -5.27 -18.05 -8.73
N HIS A 45 -6.60 -18.20 -8.83
CA HIS A 45 -7.27 -18.79 -10.00
C HIS A 45 -7.55 -17.75 -11.09
N ALA A 46 -7.35 -16.47 -10.80
CA ALA A 46 -7.32 -15.46 -11.83
C ALA A 46 -6.05 -15.69 -12.65
N ASP A 47 -6.19 -16.44 -13.75
CA ASP A 47 -5.11 -16.55 -14.74
C ASP A 47 -4.60 -15.13 -15.01
N SER A 48 -3.31 -14.92 -14.85
CA SER A 48 -2.64 -13.62 -15.06
C SER A 48 -2.93 -13.04 -16.45
N GLN A 49 -3.49 -13.85 -17.35
CA GLN A 49 -3.89 -13.52 -18.71
C GLN A 49 -5.38 -13.13 -18.83
N ASP A 50 -6.25 -13.48 -17.88
CA ASP A 50 -7.69 -13.15 -17.91
C ASP A 50 -8.06 -12.07 -16.86
N ARG A 51 -7.44 -10.90 -16.97
CA ARG A 51 -7.78 -9.76 -16.10
C ARG A 51 -9.21 -9.28 -16.28
N ASP A 52 -9.76 -9.39 -17.47
CA ASP A 52 -11.13 -8.96 -17.76
C ASP A 52 -12.13 -9.92 -17.12
N GLY A 53 -11.90 -11.23 -17.18
CA GLY A 53 -12.70 -12.23 -16.47
C GLY A 53 -12.68 -12.05 -14.96
N PHE A 54 -11.52 -11.74 -14.39
CA PHE A 54 -11.37 -11.44 -12.95
C PHE A 54 -12.27 -10.27 -12.51
N TRP A 55 -12.16 -9.13 -13.20
CA TRP A 55 -12.95 -7.95 -12.83
C TRP A 55 -14.42 -8.06 -13.21
N ASN A 56 -14.76 -8.81 -14.26
CA ASN A 56 -16.14 -9.12 -14.61
C ASN A 56 -16.82 -9.97 -13.53
N LEU A 57 -16.13 -11.00 -13.02
CA LEU A 57 -16.63 -11.81 -11.91
C LEU A 57 -16.83 -10.95 -10.65
N PHE A 58 -15.85 -10.12 -10.31
CA PHE A 58 -15.93 -9.19 -9.18
C PHE A 58 -17.17 -8.30 -9.28
N ASN A 59 -17.34 -7.59 -10.41
CA ASN A 59 -18.46 -6.67 -10.61
C ASN A 59 -19.83 -7.37 -10.62
N ASN A 60 -19.92 -8.55 -11.21
CA ASN A 60 -21.16 -9.33 -11.23
C ASN A 60 -21.52 -9.81 -9.81
N SER A 61 -20.53 -10.27 -9.04
CA SER A 61 -20.75 -10.73 -7.66
C SER A 61 -21.19 -9.58 -6.73
N LEU A 62 -20.62 -8.38 -6.88
CA LEU A 62 -21.10 -7.19 -6.17
C LEU A 62 -22.57 -6.92 -6.46
N LYS A 63 -22.95 -6.94 -7.75
CA LYS A 63 -24.32 -6.69 -8.19
C LYS A 63 -25.29 -7.76 -7.68
N GLU A 64 -24.92 -9.03 -7.75
CA GLU A 64 -25.73 -10.15 -7.29
C GLU A 64 -25.99 -10.09 -5.78
N LYS A 65 -24.99 -9.68 -4.99
CA LYS A 65 -25.09 -9.54 -3.54
C LYS A 65 -25.67 -8.20 -3.08
N GLY A 66 -25.91 -7.26 -4.00
CA GLY A 66 -26.41 -5.91 -3.67
C GLY A 66 -25.42 -5.07 -2.86
N ILE A 67 -24.12 -5.31 -3.04
CA ILE A 67 -23.04 -4.60 -2.35
C ILE A 67 -22.48 -3.54 -3.31
N SER A 68 -22.35 -2.28 -2.88
CA SER A 68 -21.66 -1.25 -3.66
C SER A 68 -20.15 -1.49 -3.63
N GLU A 69 -19.45 -1.02 -4.66
CA GLU A 69 -18.00 -1.12 -4.66
C GLU A 69 -17.36 -0.30 -3.53
N TYR A 70 -17.97 0.84 -3.18
CA TYR A 70 -17.60 1.61 -1.99
C TYR A 70 -17.64 0.73 -0.73
N GLN A 71 -18.76 0.08 -0.47
CA GLN A 71 -18.94 -0.75 0.71
C GLN A 71 -17.93 -1.89 0.76
N TYR A 72 -17.70 -2.56 -0.39
CA TYR A 72 -16.71 -3.62 -0.48
C TYR A 72 -15.31 -3.13 -0.01
N TRP A 73 -14.82 -2.01 -0.56
CA TRP A 73 -13.50 -1.50 -0.20
C TRP A 73 -13.43 -0.92 1.23
N ALA A 74 -14.51 -0.33 1.72
CA ALA A 74 -14.57 0.22 3.08
C ALA A 74 -14.58 -0.86 4.17
N ASP A 75 -15.16 -2.02 3.88
CA ASP A 75 -15.40 -3.08 4.87
C ASP A 75 -14.33 -4.18 4.89
N LEU A 76 -13.35 -4.15 3.97
CA LEU A 76 -12.29 -5.17 3.95
C LEU A 76 -11.58 -5.30 5.28
N ASP A 77 -11.22 -6.54 5.62
CA ASP A 77 -10.45 -6.87 6.80
C ASP A 77 -8.98 -6.44 6.68
N TRP A 78 -8.29 -6.38 7.80
CA TRP A 78 -6.86 -6.25 7.83
C TRP A 78 -6.18 -7.49 7.26
N GLN A 79 -5.13 -7.27 6.46
CA GLN A 79 -4.19 -8.33 6.12
C GLN A 79 -3.56 -8.92 7.39
N PRO A 80 -3.37 -10.24 7.48
CA PRO A 80 -2.63 -10.85 8.59
C PRO A 80 -1.27 -10.17 8.80
N GLY A 81 -1.06 -9.60 10.00
CA GLY A 81 0.12 -8.79 10.31
C GLY A 81 0.07 -7.33 9.84
N GLY A 82 -0.96 -6.90 9.09
CA GLY A 82 -1.08 -5.53 8.59
C GLY A 82 -1.10 -4.48 9.70
N GLN A 83 -1.78 -4.74 10.81
CA GLN A 83 -1.77 -3.85 11.99
C GLN A 83 -0.38 -3.77 12.64
N GLU A 84 0.35 -4.88 12.70
CA GLU A 84 1.72 -4.92 13.21
C GLU A 84 2.64 -4.06 12.35
N LEU A 85 2.59 -4.24 11.03
CA LEU A 85 3.36 -3.44 10.09
C LEU A 85 3.00 -1.95 10.22
N TRP A 86 1.70 -1.62 10.24
CA TRP A 86 1.25 -0.24 10.39
C TRP A 86 1.79 0.40 11.66
N ASN A 87 1.67 -0.28 12.81
CA ASN A 87 2.19 0.21 14.09
C ASN A 87 3.69 0.46 14.06
N TYR A 88 4.44 -0.30 13.26
CA TYR A 88 5.88 -0.11 13.08
C TYR A 88 6.20 1.12 12.23
N ILE A 89 5.48 1.34 11.11
CA ILE A 89 5.81 2.42 10.17
C ILE A 89 5.14 3.77 10.49
N LYS A 90 4.03 3.79 11.23
CA LYS A 90 3.28 5.03 11.52
C LYS A 90 4.09 6.16 12.17
N PRO A 91 5.12 5.90 13.03
CA PRO A 91 5.96 6.99 13.57
C PRO A 91 6.73 7.77 12.49
N TYR A 92 6.90 7.19 11.31
CA TYR A 92 7.59 7.81 10.18
C TYR A 92 6.64 8.59 9.25
N ASN A 93 5.37 8.74 9.62
CA ASN A 93 4.32 9.45 8.86
C ASN A 93 4.24 8.96 7.39
N PRO A 94 3.96 7.68 7.15
CA PRO A 94 3.95 7.13 5.82
C PRO A 94 2.80 7.67 4.96
N TYR A 95 2.99 7.62 3.65
CA TYR A 95 1.92 7.78 2.67
C TYR A 95 1.32 6.42 2.33
N ILE A 96 0.03 6.39 2.08
CA ILE A 96 -0.60 5.26 1.39
C ILE A 96 -0.51 5.49 -0.12
N LEU A 97 -0.11 4.45 -0.87
CA LEU A 97 -0.01 4.50 -2.33
C LEU A 97 -0.68 3.27 -2.94
N THR A 98 -1.94 3.41 -3.29
CA THR A 98 -2.79 2.30 -3.73
C THR A 98 -3.36 2.50 -5.14
N ALA A 99 -3.66 1.39 -5.82
CA ALA A 99 -4.31 1.40 -7.12
C ALA A 99 -5.84 1.32 -6.95
N PRO A 100 -6.60 2.29 -7.47
CA PRO A 100 -8.05 2.19 -7.51
C PRO A 100 -8.49 1.36 -8.72
N THR A 101 -9.72 0.88 -8.71
CA THR A 101 -10.39 0.42 -9.92
C THR A 101 -10.82 1.60 -10.80
N TYR A 102 -11.47 1.32 -11.93
CA TYR A 102 -12.04 2.39 -12.78
C TYR A 102 -13.27 3.04 -12.15
N ASN A 103 -13.98 2.35 -11.23
CA ASN A 103 -15.12 2.90 -10.54
C ASN A 103 -14.67 3.92 -9.48
N PRO A 104 -15.18 5.17 -9.48
CA PRO A 104 -14.86 6.17 -8.46
C PRO A 104 -15.14 5.70 -7.02
N GLU A 105 -16.15 4.86 -6.81
CA GLU A 105 -16.50 4.31 -5.50
C GLU A 105 -15.35 3.57 -4.82
N SER A 106 -14.45 2.96 -5.60
CA SER A 106 -13.27 2.30 -5.03
C SER A 106 -12.35 3.27 -4.29
N ARG A 107 -12.23 4.51 -4.80
CA ARG A 107 -11.41 5.53 -4.12
C ARG A 107 -12.08 6.01 -2.84
N GLU A 108 -13.40 6.12 -2.84
CA GLU A 108 -14.16 6.55 -1.67
C GLU A 108 -14.10 5.49 -0.57
N GLY A 109 -14.36 4.21 -0.92
CA GLY A 109 -14.25 3.11 0.03
C GLY A 109 -12.84 2.96 0.61
N LYS A 110 -11.79 3.05 -0.23
CA LYS A 110 -10.40 3.02 0.25
C LYS A 110 -10.06 4.22 1.15
N ARG A 111 -10.60 5.43 0.86
CA ARG A 111 -10.45 6.59 1.76
C ARG A 111 -11.10 6.35 3.10
N ASP A 112 -12.26 5.72 3.12
CA ASP A 112 -12.95 5.41 4.36
C ASP A 112 -12.20 4.35 5.16
N TRP A 113 -11.73 3.29 4.49
CA TRP A 113 -10.93 2.27 5.14
C TRP A 113 -9.69 2.86 5.85
N VAL A 114 -8.97 3.78 5.20
CA VAL A 114 -7.75 4.38 5.78
C VAL A 114 -8.02 5.33 6.95
N GLN A 115 -9.29 5.68 7.26
CA GLN A 115 -9.62 6.39 8.50
C GLN A 115 -9.23 5.59 9.76
N ARG A 116 -9.00 4.30 9.61
CA ARG A 116 -8.50 3.41 10.67
C ARG A 116 -7.02 3.62 10.98
N LEU A 117 -6.31 4.33 10.11
CA LEU A 117 -4.85 4.53 10.17
C LEU A 117 -4.51 5.84 10.86
N ASP A 118 -4.17 5.79 12.13
CA ASP A 118 -3.56 6.92 12.82
C ASP A 118 -2.12 7.16 12.32
N GLY A 119 -1.68 8.41 12.26
CA GLY A 119 -0.32 8.76 11.82
C GLY A 119 -0.08 8.72 10.30
N MET A 120 -1.09 8.43 9.49
CA MET A 120 -0.99 8.50 8.03
C MET A 120 -0.84 9.95 7.56
N LYS A 121 0.11 10.21 6.64
CA LYS A 121 0.33 11.54 6.09
C LYS A 121 -0.67 11.92 5.02
N ASN A 122 -0.90 11.03 4.05
CA ASN A 122 -1.84 11.23 2.95
C ASN A 122 -2.01 9.93 2.14
N ILE A 123 -3.06 9.87 1.31
CA ILE A 123 -3.30 8.77 0.38
C ILE A 123 -3.12 9.25 -1.07
N TYR A 124 -2.36 8.47 -1.86
CA TYR A 124 -2.19 8.64 -3.29
C TYR A 124 -2.84 7.49 -4.04
N PHE A 125 -3.64 7.83 -5.02
CA PHE A 125 -4.21 6.86 -5.96
C PHE A 125 -3.42 6.86 -7.25
N ARG A 126 -2.77 5.74 -7.57
CA ARG A 126 -2.04 5.54 -8.83
C ARG A 126 -2.26 4.12 -9.32
N PRO A 127 -2.59 3.90 -10.60
CA PRO A 127 -2.52 2.55 -11.18
C PRO A 127 -1.14 1.93 -10.92
N ALA A 128 -1.08 0.62 -10.68
CA ALA A 128 0.15 -0.08 -10.28
C ALA A 128 1.35 0.24 -11.20
N LYS A 129 1.10 0.31 -12.52
CA LYS A 129 2.14 0.64 -13.52
C LYS A 129 2.73 2.05 -13.41
N PHE A 130 2.04 2.97 -12.71
CA PHE A 130 2.45 4.37 -12.54
C PHE A 130 2.85 4.72 -11.10
N LYS A 131 2.89 3.74 -10.18
CA LYS A 131 3.39 3.99 -8.82
C LYS A 131 4.83 4.49 -8.84
N SER A 132 5.66 3.99 -9.75
CA SER A 132 7.05 4.38 -9.92
C SER A 132 7.27 5.86 -10.30
N ASP A 133 6.24 6.59 -10.76
CA ASP A 133 6.33 8.03 -10.99
C ASP A 133 6.59 8.82 -9.70
N LEU A 134 6.27 8.22 -8.55
CA LEU A 134 6.54 8.80 -7.23
C LEU A 134 7.88 8.34 -6.64
N SER A 135 8.60 7.43 -7.31
CA SER A 135 9.88 6.90 -6.86
C SER A 135 10.99 7.95 -6.84
N GLY A 136 12.13 7.59 -6.28
CA GLY A 136 13.34 8.40 -6.26
C GLY A 136 14.19 8.19 -5.01
N LYS A 137 15.30 8.91 -4.93
CA LYS A 137 16.25 8.78 -3.83
C LYS A 137 15.56 8.93 -2.46
N ASN A 138 15.90 8.04 -1.54
CA ASN A 138 15.36 8.01 -0.18
C ASN A 138 13.84 7.79 -0.08
N LYS A 139 13.21 7.28 -1.13
CA LYS A 139 11.80 6.89 -1.10
C LYS A 139 11.68 5.37 -1.07
N ILE A 140 10.98 4.88 -0.07
CA ILE A 140 10.70 3.45 0.14
C ILE A 140 9.28 3.18 -0.33
N LEU A 141 9.07 2.09 -1.09
CA LEU A 141 7.76 1.50 -1.35
C LEU A 141 7.69 0.11 -0.73
N ILE A 142 6.65 -0.12 0.06
CA ILE A 142 6.23 -1.44 0.54
C ILE A 142 5.05 -1.88 -0.31
N ASP A 143 5.17 -2.96 -1.06
CA ASP A 143 4.16 -3.45 -2.01
C ASP A 143 4.32 -4.97 -2.16
N ASP A 144 3.24 -5.71 -2.32
CA ASP A 144 3.24 -7.17 -2.45
C ASP A 144 3.55 -7.65 -3.89
N ARG A 145 3.59 -6.73 -4.86
CA ARG A 145 3.77 -7.03 -6.27
C ARG A 145 5.21 -6.83 -6.72
N GLU A 146 5.87 -7.91 -7.11
CA GLU A 146 7.25 -7.90 -7.58
C GLU A 146 7.45 -6.97 -8.79
N ASP A 147 6.51 -6.95 -9.74
CA ASP A 147 6.59 -6.09 -10.93
C ASP A 147 6.52 -4.59 -10.58
N THR A 148 5.78 -4.23 -9.53
CA THR A 148 5.70 -2.85 -9.00
C THR A 148 7.00 -2.47 -8.30
N ILE A 149 7.54 -3.35 -7.46
CA ILE A 149 8.81 -3.17 -6.76
C ILE A 149 9.97 -3.02 -7.74
N ASN A 150 10.02 -3.85 -8.78
CA ASN A 150 11.06 -3.75 -9.81
C ASN A 150 11.03 -2.40 -10.54
N ARG A 151 9.84 -1.90 -10.91
CA ARG A 151 9.69 -0.56 -11.51
C ARG A 151 10.09 0.56 -10.54
N TRP A 152 9.74 0.44 -9.26
CA TRP A 152 10.11 1.42 -8.25
C TRP A 152 11.63 1.52 -8.07
N ASN A 153 12.31 0.38 -8.00
CA ASN A 153 13.77 0.30 -7.90
C ASN A 153 14.45 0.88 -9.15
N ALA A 154 13.95 0.53 -10.34
CA ALA A 154 14.48 1.07 -11.60
C ALA A 154 14.37 2.59 -11.70
N ALA A 155 13.38 3.19 -11.03
CA ALA A 155 13.19 4.64 -10.94
C ALA A 155 13.96 5.30 -9.78
N GLY A 156 14.90 4.57 -9.13
CA GLY A 156 15.85 5.10 -8.15
C GLY A 156 15.36 5.12 -6.70
N GLY A 157 14.25 4.47 -6.40
CA GLY A 157 13.75 4.27 -5.03
C GLY A 157 14.26 2.99 -4.39
N ILE A 158 13.74 2.68 -3.21
CA ILE A 158 13.98 1.46 -2.47
C ILE A 158 12.65 0.71 -2.38
N GLY A 159 12.52 -0.39 -3.10
CA GLY A 159 11.35 -1.26 -3.06
C GLY A 159 11.55 -2.37 -2.05
N ILE A 160 10.55 -2.59 -1.20
CA ILE A 160 10.47 -3.71 -0.26
C ILE A 160 9.30 -4.58 -0.70
N LEU A 161 9.61 -5.78 -1.22
CA LEU A 161 8.59 -6.77 -1.54
C LEU A 161 7.99 -7.31 -0.24
N HIS A 162 6.72 -7.00 -0.01
CA HIS A 162 6.00 -7.48 1.15
C HIS A 162 5.61 -8.95 0.97
N THR A 163 6.07 -9.78 1.90
CA THR A 163 5.67 -11.20 2.00
C THR A 163 5.05 -11.53 3.35
N SER A 164 5.40 -10.74 4.37
CA SER A 164 4.81 -10.76 5.71
C SER A 164 5.27 -9.53 6.49
N ALA A 165 4.54 -9.15 7.53
CA ALA A 165 4.92 -8.04 8.40
C ALA A 165 6.31 -8.23 9.03
N PRO A 166 6.67 -9.38 9.63
CA PRO A 166 8.01 -9.57 10.20
C PRO A 166 9.13 -9.42 9.18
N ASN A 167 8.95 -9.94 7.95
CA ASN A 167 9.96 -9.82 6.89
C ASN A 167 10.14 -8.36 6.45
N THR A 168 9.05 -7.63 6.26
CA THR A 168 9.09 -6.22 5.88
C THR A 168 9.73 -5.35 6.97
N ILE A 169 9.37 -5.58 8.24
CA ILE A 169 9.95 -4.87 9.39
C ILE A 169 11.46 -5.12 9.48
N GLU A 170 11.91 -6.34 9.26
CA GLU A 170 13.35 -6.66 9.27
C GLU A 170 14.10 -5.90 8.17
N GLN A 171 13.55 -5.82 6.97
CA GLN A 171 14.15 -5.03 5.88
C GLN A 171 14.19 -3.53 6.22
N LEU A 172 13.16 -2.99 6.88
CA LEU A 172 13.14 -1.59 7.34
C LEU A 172 14.21 -1.33 8.40
N LYS A 173 14.40 -2.26 9.36
CA LYS A 173 15.48 -2.18 10.38
C LYS A 173 16.86 -2.15 9.72
N GLN A 174 17.10 -2.93 8.67
CA GLN A 174 18.36 -2.92 7.94
C GLN A 174 18.65 -1.57 7.28
N LEU A 175 17.62 -0.78 6.98
CA LEU A 175 17.74 0.59 6.49
C LEU A 175 17.93 1.63 7.61
N GLY A 176 17.85 1.20 8.89
CA GLY A 176 17.99 2.05 10.07
C GLY A 176 16.70 2.78 10.46
N LEU A 177 15.57 2.18 10.15
CA LEU A 177 14.23 2.62 10.56
C LEU A 177 13.75 1.82 11.78
#